data_7847ed54260f1c8d9d3093917becc1ab
#
_entry.id   7847ed54260f1c8d9d3093917becc1ab
#
_cell.length_a   1.000
_cell.length_b   1.000
_cell.length_c   1.000
_cell.angle_alpha   90.00
_cell.angle_beta   90.00
_cell.angle_gamma   90.00
#
_symmetry.space_group_name_H-M   'P 1'
#
loop_
_entity.id
_entity.type
_entity.pdbx_description
1 polymer ?
#
loop_
_entity_poly.entity_id
_entity_poly.type
_entity_poly.pdbx_seq_one_letter_code
_entity_poly.pdbx_strand_id
1 'polypeptide(L)'
;MGTAQNSTPTAAQLLGGILTQTSDTGAGTVTLPTGTNMDAALGAPTTGDSFEVYFANLGGGQTLTLTAASGFTVVGTATIATGTNISFRCVRTGTNTWVAYTNK
;
A
#
# COMPACT_ATOMS: atom_id res chain seq x y z
N MET A 1 -10.95 0.62 2.89
CA MET A 1 -11.18 -0.56 2.08
C MET A 1 -12.21 -1.53 2.66
N GLY A 2 -12.32 -1.77 3.90
CA GLY A 2 -13.39 -2.60 4.43
C GLY A 2 -12.87 -3.73 5.33
N THR A 3 -13.55 -4.88 5.30
CA THR A 3 -13.32 -5.97 6.24
C THR A 3 -12.74 -7.23 5.59
N ALA A 4 -12.26 -7.15 4.36
CA ALA A 4 -11.68 -8.29 3.67
C ALA A 4 -10.35 -8.69 4.30
N GLN A 5 -10.11 -10.00 4.43
CA GLN A 5 -8.83 -10.50 4.91
C GLN A 5 -7.70 -10.12 3.97
N ASN A 6 -7.92 -10.27 2.66
CA ASN A 6 -6.95 -9.90 1.64
C ASN A 6 -7.57 -8.84 0.74
N SER A 7 -6.80 -7.84 0.36
CA SER A 7 -7.30 -6.77 -0.49
C SER A 7 -6.20 -6.23 -1.38
N THR A 8 -6.61 -5.62 -2.49
CA THR A 8 -5.73 -4.94 -3.42
C THR A 8 -6.32 -3.56 -3.67
N PRO A 9 -5.82 -2.52 -2.99
CA PRO A 9 -6.32 -1.17 -3.24
C PRO A 9 -6.01 -0.77 -4.69
N THR A 10 -6.89 0.07 -5.24
CA THR A 10 -6.64 0.64 -6.56
C THR A 10 -5.60 1.76 -6.47
N ALA A 11 -5.02 2.12 -7.61
CA ALA A 11 -4.09 3.25 -7.65
C ALA A 11 -4.76 4.54 -7.15
N ALA A 12 -6.02 4.77 -7.49
CA ALA A 12 -6.76 5.94 -7.03
C ALA A 12 -6.93 5.94 -5.50
N GLN A 13 -7.19 4.78 -4.91
CA GLN A 13 -7.28 4.67 -3.44
C GLN A 13 -5.93 4.98 -2.79
N LEU A 14 -4.84 4.50 -3.36
CA LEU A 14 -3.51 4.76 -2.86
C LEU A 14 -3.18 6.25 -2.91
N LEU A 15 -3.51 6.90 -4.01
CA LEU A 15 -3.30 8.34 -4.18
C LEU A 15 -4.16 9.18 -3.22
N GLY A 16 -5.20 8.61 -2.67
CA GLY A 16 -6.01 9.26 -1.64
C GLY A 16 -5.28 9.49 -0.32
N GLY A 17 -4.16 8.82 -0.10
CA GLY A 17 -3.26 9.07 1.02
C GLY A 17 -3.58 8.32 2.30
N ILE A 18 -4.71 7.64 2.39
CA ILE A 18 -5.05 6.84 3.56
C ILE A 18 -5.81 5.58 3.16
N LEU A 19 -5.39 4.45 3.71
CA LEU A 19 -6.04 3.17 3.53
C LEU A 19 -6.40 2.60 4.90
N THR A 20 -7.56 1.99 4.99
CA THR A 20 -8.00 1.36 6.22
C THR A 20 -8.52 -0.04 5.95
N GLN A 21 -8.29 -0.95 6.87
CA GLN A 21 -8.80 -2.30 6.76
C GLN A 21 -9.00 -2.91 8.14
N THR A 22 -10.02 -3.74 8.25
CA THR A 22 -10.28 -4.58 9.41
C THR A 22 -10.26 -6.03 8.95
N SER A 23 -9.44 -6.88 9.60
CA SER A 23 -9.45 -8.30 9.35
C SER A 23 -9.78 -9.03 10.64
N ASP A 24 -10.87 -9.79 10.63
CA ASP A 24 -11.33 -10.54 11.80
C ASP A 24 -11.41 -12.05 11.53
N THR A 25 -10.97 -12.52 10.38
CA THR A 25 -11.01 -13.93 10.02
C THR A 25 -9.64 -14.59 9.97
N GLY A 26 -8.55 -13.83 9.99
CA GLY A 26 -7.19 -14.35 9.95
C GLY A 26 -6.21 -13.30 9.50
N ALA A 27 -4.93 -13.62 9.64
CA ALA A 27 -3.87 -12.75 9.10
C ALA A 27 -4.07 -12.58 7.60
N GLY A 28 -3.93 -11.37 7.12
CA GLY A 28 -4.22 -11.04 5.73
C GLY A 28 -3.12 -10.24 5.06
N THR A 29 -3.33 -9.97 3.78
CA THR A 29 -2.40 -9.19 2.97
C THR A 29 -3.10 -8.01 2.34
N VAL A 30 -2.34 -6.95 2.13
CA VAL A 30 -2.73 -5.80 1.32
C VAL A 30 -1.71 -5.70 0.20
N THR A 31 -2.15 -5.94 -1.03
CA THR A 31 -1.26 -5.94 -2.19
C THR A 31 -1.36 -4.60 -2.90
N LEU A 32 -0.25 -3.89 -3.00
CA LEU A 32 -0.20 -2.62 -3.70
C LEU A 32 -0.54 -2.80 -5.19
N PRO A 33 -1.05 -1.76 -5.87
CA PRO A 33 -1.32 -1.85 -7.30
C PRO A 33 -0.02 -2.06 -8.10
N THR A 34 -0.16 -2.44 -9.36
CA THR A 34 1.00 -2.56 -10.24
C THR A 34 1.61 -1.19 -10.53
N GLY A 35 2.90 -1.17 -10.87
CA GLY A 35 3.55 0.07 -11.32
C GLY A 35 2.88 0.65 -12.56
N THR A 36 2.43 -0.19 -13.49
CA THR A 36 1.70 0.24 -14.67
C THR A 36 0.40 0.97 -14.30
N ASN A 37 -0.36 0.44 -13.33
CA ASN A 37 -1.59 1.08 -12.90
C ASN A 37 -1.32 2.40 -12.19
N MET A 38 -0.22 2.49 -11.42
CA MET A 38 0.16 3.75 -10.79
C MET A 38 0.51 4.82 -11.82
N ASP A 39 1.31 4.48 -12.83
CA ASP A 39 1.64 5.43 -13.89
C ASP A 39 0.39 5.89 -14.65
N ALA A 40 -0.52 4.97 -14.94
CA ALA A 40 -1.77 5.31 -15.63
C ALA A 40 -2.65 6.25 -14.80
N ALA A 41 -2.73 6.03 -13.50
CA ALA A 41 -3.54 6.86 -12.61
C ALA A 41 -3.00 8.29 -12.48
N LEU A 42 -1.69 8.46 -12.56
CA LEU A 42 -1.05 9.78 -12.48
C LEU A 42 -1.07 10.52 -13.82
N GLY A 43 -1.25 9.81 -14.92
CA GLY A 43 -1.32 10.40 -16.26
C GLY A 43 0.04 10.64 -16.89
N ALA A 44 0.84 11.54 -16.37
CA ALA A 44 2.16 11.85 -16.92
C ALA A 44 3.19 11.96 -15.78
N PRO A 45 3.49 10.84 -15.10
CA PRO A 45 4.40 10.88 -13.96
C PRO A 45 5.85 11.04 -14.40
N THR A 46 6.65 11.60 -13.50
CA THR A 46 8.09 11.81 -13.68
C THR A 46 8.84 10.95 -12.68
N THR A 47 10.01 10.45 -13.08
CA THR A 47 10.91 9.74 -12.16
C THR A 47 11.25 10.66 -10.98
N GLY A 48 11.12 10.14 -9.77
CA GLY A 48 11.30 10.91 -8.55
C GLY A 48 10.01 11.45 -7.95
N ASP A 49 8.89 11.38 -8.66
CA ASP A 49 7.59 11.71 -8.10
C ASP A 49 7.32 10.82 -6.88
N SER A 50 6.77 11.40 -5.84
CA SER A 50 6.49 10.65 -4.62
C SER A 50 5.22 11.15 -3.94
N PHE A 51 4.63 10.26 -3.14
CA PHE A 51 3.50 10.60 -2.30
C PHE A 51 3.51 9.71 -1.06
N GLU A 52 2.86 10.17 0.00
CA GLU A 52 2.80 9.44 1.25
C GLU A 52 1.43 8.84 1.46
N VAL A 53 1.40 7.63 2.02
CA VAL A 53 0.17 6.90 2.33
C VAL A 53 0.24 6.43 3.78
N TYR A 54 -0.88 6.58 4.49
CA TYR A 54 -1.08 6.00 5.81
C TYR A 54 -1.95 4.76 5.67
N PHE A 55 -1.53 3.66 6.25
CA PHE A 55 -2.33 2.44 6.30
C PHE A 55 -2.66 2.13 7.74
N ALA A 56 -3.95 2.05 8.06
CA ALA A 56 -4.44 1.73 9.39
C ALA A 56 -5.09 0.36 9.41
N ASN A 57 -4.62 -0.51 10.32
CA ASN A 57 -5.27 -1.77 10.64
C ASN A 57 -6.24 -1.49 11.79
N LEU A 58 -7.52 -1.38 11.47
CA LEU A 58 -8.53 -0.90 12.41
C LEU A 58 -8.92 -1.90 13.49
N GLY A 59 -8.39 -3.13 13.43
CA GLY A 59 -8.68 -4.11 14.46
C GLY A 59 -9.10 -5.45 13.91
N GLY A 60 -9.96 -6.18 14.62
CA GLY A 60 -10.32 -7.54 14.28
C GLY A 60 -9.35 -8.59 14.84
N GLY A 61 -8.26 -8.16 15.48
CA GLY A 61 -7.32 -9.05 16.16
C GLY A 61 -6.26 -9.67 15.27
N GLN A 62 -6.16 -9.28 13.99
CA GLN A 62 -5.27 -9.93 13.04
C GLN A 62 -4.21 -8.97 12.51
N THR A 63 -3.04 -9.51 12.17
CA THR A 63 -1.96 -8.76 11.55
C THR A 63 -2.17 -8.72 10.04
N LEU A 64 -1.96 -7.54 9.44
CA LEU A 64 -1.96 -7.36 8.00
C LEU A 64 -0.53 -7.21 7.51
N THR A 65 -0.26 -7.70 6.30
CA THR A 65 1.06 -7.59 5.66
C THR A 65 0.91 -6.85 4.34
N LEU A 66 1.69 -5.79 4.17
CA LEU A 66 1.76 -5.06 2.91
C LEU A 66 2.64 -5.83 1.94
N THR A 67 2.13 -6.11 0.75
CA THR A 67 2.87 -6.82 -0.30
C THR A 67 2.83 -6.00 -1.58
N ALA A 68 3.68 -6.36 -2.54
CA ALA A 68 3.81 -5.63 -3.80
C ALA A 68 3.33 -6.48 -4.96
N ALA A 69 2.72 -5.83 -5.94
CA ALA A 69 2.44 -6.42 -7.24
C ALA A 69 3.58 -6.08 -8.21
N SER A 70 3.47 -6.55 -9.46
CA SER A 70 4.48 -6.33 -10.48
C SER A 70 4.80 -4.84 -10.66
N GLY A 71 6.06 -4.50 -10.69
CA GLY A 71 6.53 -3.12 -10.83
C GLY A 71 6.50 -2.30 -9.54
N PHE A 72 6.12 -2.89 -8.43
CA PHE A 72 6.14 -2.23 -7.12
C PHE A 72 7.01 -3.06 -6.17
N THR A 73 7.78 -2.40 -5.31
CA THR A 73 8.64 -3.05 -4.32
C THR A 73 8.39 -2.41 -2.96
N VAL A 74 8.36 -3.20 -1.91
CA VAL A 74 8.23 -2.69 -0.53
C VAL A 74 9.57 -2.82 0.18
N VAL A 75 10.04 -1.73 0.75
CA VAL A 75 11.29 -1.68 1.53
C VAL A 75 10.95 -1.30 2.96
N GLY A 76 11.46 -2.06 3.91
CA GLY A 76 11.23 -1.86 5.34
C GLY A 76 10.23 -2.85 5.91
N THR A 77 9.81 -2.62 7.15
CA THR A 77 8.84 -3.48 7.81
C THR A 77 7.47 -3.32 7.19
N ALA A 78 6.87 -4.43 6.77
CA ALA A 78 5.62 -4.42 6.01
C ALA A 78 4.44 -4.98 6.80
N THR A 79 4.61 -5.34 8.06
CA THR A 79 3.53 -5.88 8.89
C THR A 79 2.87 -4.79 9.72
N ILE A 80 1.55 -4.84 9.82
CA ILE A 80 0.74 -3.87 10.56
C ILE A 80 -0.09 -4.64 11.58
N ALA A 81 0.27 -4.51 12.86
CA ALA A 81 -0.46 -5.16 13.94
C ALA A 81 -1.86 -4.58 14.09
N THR A 82 -2.78 -5.36 14.64
CA THR A 82 -4.13 -4.90 14.90
C THR A 82 -4.12 -3.63 15.73
N GLY A 83 -4.98 -2.69 15.37
CA GLY A 83 -5.11 -1.41 16.09
C GLY A 83 -3.96 -0.44 15.88
N THR A 84 -3.05 -0.71 14.96
CA THR A 84 -1.92 0.18 14.66
C THR A 84 -1.97 0.67 13.24
N ASN A 85 -1.08 1.60 12.91
CA ASN A 85 -0.92 2.07 11.54
C ASN A 85 0.56 2.21 11.21
N ILE A 86 0.84 2.27 9.91
CA ILE A 86 2.15 2.65 9.38
C ILE A 86 1.96 3.69 8.30
N SER A 87 2.99 4.48 8.06
CA SER A 87 3.03 5.30 6.87
C SER A 87 4.11 4.77 5.93
N PHE A 88 3.93 5.01 4.64
CA PHE A 88 4.94 4.68 3.66
C PHE A 88 4.91 5.71 2.54
N ARG A 89 6.09 5.93 1.96
CA ARG A 89 6.24 6.85 0.84
C ARG A 89 6.49 6.05 -0.42
N CYS A 90 5.67 6.30 -1.42
CA CYS A 90 5.81 5.67 -2.73
C CYS A 90 6.59 6.60 -3.63
N VAL A 91 7.65 6.09 -4.23
CA VAL A 91 8.55 6.85 -5.10
C VAL A 91 8.63 6.16 -6.45
N ARG A 92 8.46 6.94 -7.53
CA ARG A 92 8.63 6.43 -8.89
C ARG A 92 10.11 6.39 -9.23
N THR A 93 10.61 5.19 -9.51
CA THR A 93 12.03 5.00 -9.84
C THR A 93 12.28 4.85 -11.34
N GLY A 94 11.24 4.67 -12.13
CA GLY A 94 11.33 4.54 -13.59
C GLY A 94 9.96 4.28 -14.18
N THR A 95 9.92 3.99 -15.47
CA THR A 95 8.67 3.70 -16.18
C THR A 95 8.02 2.46 -15.57
N ASN A 96 6.77 2.60 -15.11
CA ASN A 96 5.99 1.52 -14.51
C ASN A 96 6.69 0.87 -13.30
N THR A 97 7.59 1.60 -12.63
CA THR A 97 8.38 1.07 -11.52
C THR A 97 8.30 2.00 -10.32
N TRP A 98 7.86 1.46 -9.19
CA TRP A 98 7.64 2.20 -7.96
C TRP A 98 8.22 1.45 -6.77
N VAL A 99 8.61 2.18 -5.73
CA VAL A 99 9.08 1.62 -4.46
C VAL A 99 8.30 2.26 -3.33
N ALA A 100 7.84 1.45 -2.39
CA ALA A 100 7.21 1.93 -1.16
C ALA A 100 8.21 1.77 -0.02
N TYR A 101 8.61 2.88 0.58
CA TYR A 101 9.51 2.90 1.73
C TYR A 101 8.66 3.05 2.99
N THR A 102 8.62 2.02 3.83
CA THR A 102 7.90 2.10 5.09
C THR A 102 8.74 2.84 6.13
N ASN A 103 8.08 3.48 7.09
CA ASN A 103 8.76 4.20 8.15
C ASN A 103 8.95 3.36 9.43
N LYS A 104 8.90 2.06 9.31
CA LYS A 104 9.13 1.13 10.42
C LYS A 104 10.36 0.29 10.19
#